data_93ebeb6f63ed7962c5bccb099e54d3f9
#
_entry.id   93ebeb6f63ed7962c5bccb099e54d3f9
#
_cell.length_a   1.000
_cell.length_b   1.000
_cell.length_c   1.000
_cell.angle_alpha   90.00
_cell.angle_beta   90.00
_cell.angle_gamma   90.00
#
_symmetry.space_group_name_H-M   'P 1'
#
loop_
_entity.id
_entity.type
_entity.pdbx_description
1 polymer ?
#
loop_
_entity_poly.entity_id
_entity_poly.type
_entity_poly.pdbx_seq_one_letter_code
_entity_poly.pdbx_strand_id
1 'polypeptide(L)'
;TKNDTSGGKASTWQMTVGWNRLENDFYIYPFTVKQYTGLFHGEIAFLRQIRLPKENKLSIRPSVYIVSGYGTEIKWEKETQKDENGSAEIKLEQNMQKVNEDFIARTATRLGIGAEMEYRHPIHSALSAGFRLMGSLEQTTSPQSPLGGGGNLSIVIWL
;
A
#
# COMPACT_ATOMS: atom_id res chain seq x y z
N THR A 1 15.03 -35.25 33.92
CA THR A 1 14.17 -34.10 33.65
C THR A 1 14.15 -33.89 32.13
N LYS A 2 13.13 -34.41 31.47
CA LYS A 2 12.83 -34.13 30.06
C LYS A 2 12.39 -32.66 29.98
N ASN A 3 13.24 -31.79 29.45
CA ASN A 3 12.83 -30.49 28.99
C ASN A 3 11.98 -30.67 27.74
N ASP A 4 10.69 -30.66 27.88
CA ASP A 4 9.71 -30.66 26.81
C ASP A 4 9.72 -29.26 26.16
N THR A 5 10.62 -29.06 25.23
CA THR A 5 10.64 -27.89 24.33
C THR A 5 9.59 -28.09 23.23
N SER A 6 8.34 -28.26 23.61
CA SER A 6 7.24 -28.21 22.63
C SER A 6 7.13 -26.75 22.15
N GLY A 7 7.75 -26.45 21.06
CA GLY A 7 7.63 -25.15 20.40
C GLY A 7 6.15 -24.84 20.15
N GLY A 8 5.61 -23.91 20.95
CA GLY A 8 4.22 -23.50 20.82
C GLY A 8 3.98 -22.94 19.41
N LYS A 9 2.98 -23.49 18.72
CA LYS A 9 2.51 -22.98 17.41
C LYS A 9 1.19 -22.27 17.65
N ALA A 10 1.10 -21.04 17.21
CA ALA A 10 -0.15 -20.31 17.19
C ALA A 10 -0.51 -19.95 15.75
N SER A 11 -1.78 -20.06 15.41
CA SER A 11 -2.30 -19.71 14.09
C SER A 11 -3.56 -18.88 14.25
N THR A 12 -3.68 -17.80 13.46
CA THR A 12 -4.80 -16.87 13.52
C THR A 12 -5.13 -16.36 12.13
N TRP A 13 -6.40 -16.30 11.81
CA TRP A 13 -6.90 -15.56 10.68
C TRP A 13 -7.05 -14.09 11.03
N GLN A 14 -6.65 -13.23 10.13
CA GLN A 14 -6.75 -11.79 10.26
C GLN A 14 -7.51 -11.23 9.06
N MET A 15 -8.43 -10.34 9.32
CA MET A 15 -9.13 -9.58 8.31
C MET A 15 -8.90 -8.09 8.58
N THR A 16 -8.44 -7.40 7.56
CA THR A 16 -8.22 -5.96 7.61
C THR A 16 -9.08 -5.29 6.56
N VAL A 17 -9.79 -4.25 6.96
CA VAL A 17 -10.56 -3.38 6.07
C VAL A 17 -10.17 -1.95 6.40
N GLY A 18 -9.89 -1.18 5.38
CA GLY A 18 -9.51 0.21 5.55
C GLY A 18 -9.92 1.05 4.35
N TRP A 19 -9.95 2.34 4.56
CA TRP A 19 -10.10 3.32 3.50
C TRP A 19 -9.17 4.50 3.78
N ASN A 20 -8.62 5.02 2.69
CA ASN A 20 -7.75 6.19 2.72
C ASN A 20 -8.24 7.19 1.68
N ARG A 21 -7.91 8.46 1.88
CA ARG A 21 -8.08 9.49 0.88
C ARG A 21 -6.71 9.81 0.30
N LEU A 22 -6.59 9.68 -1.01
CA LEU A 22 -5.44 10.21 -1.75
C LEU A 22 -5.76 11.63 -2.17
N GLU A 23 -4.79 12.50 -1.98
CA GLU A 23 -4.83 13.88 -2.41
C GLU A 23 -3.58 14.14 -3.25
N ASN A 24 -3.79 14.67 -4.45
CA ASN A 24 -2.71 15.04 -5.35
C ASN A 24 -2.93 16.48 -5.81
N ASP A 25 -1.90 17.30 -5.68
CA ASP A 25 -1.89 18.67 -6.16
C ASP A 25 -1.01 18.75 -7.40
N PHE A 26 -1.55 19.33 -8.46
CA PHE A 26 -0.83 19.59 -9.71
C PHE A 26 -0.87 21.06 -10.01
N TYR A 27 0.26 21.59 -10.44
CA TYR A 27 0.31 22.96 -10.95
C TYR A 27 0.35 22.94 -12.48
N ILE A 28 -0.71 23.44 -13.09
CA ILE A 28 -0.81 23.61 -14.53
C ILE A 28 -1.12 25.08 -14.76
N TYR A 29 -0.05 25.89 -14.99
CA TYR A 29 -0.19 27.32 -15.11
C TYR A 29 -1.33 27.76 -16.04
N PRO A 30 -2.20 28.68 -15.60
CA PRO A 30 -2.28 29.39 -14.31
C PRO A 30 -3.20 28.75 -13.27
N PHE A 31 -3.31 27.41 -13.23
CA PHE A 31 -4.25 26.69 -12.38
C PHE A 31 -3.56 25.77 -11.41
N THR A 32 -4.05 25.72 -10.18
CA THR A 32 -3.80 24.63 -9.25
C THR A 32 -4.96 23.64 -9.32
N VAL A 33 -4.66 22.40 -9.61
CA VAL A 33 -5.63 21.31 -9.71
C VAL A 33 -5.46 20.42 -8.50
N LYS A 34 -6.50 20.30 -7.69
CA LYS A 34 -6.55 19.39 -6.56
C LYS A 34 -7.40 18.19 -6.95
N GLN A 35 -6.84 17.02 -6.83
CA GLN A 35 -7.50 15.78 -7.13
C GLN A 35 -7.59 14.90 -5.87
N TYR A 36 -8.79 14.46 -5.56
CA TYR A 36 -9.09 13.63 -4.40
C TYR A 36 -9.66 12.30 -4.84
N THR A 37 -9.18 11.21 -4.26
CA THR A 37 -9.82 9.91 -4.46
C THR A 37 -9.84 9.11 -3.17
N GLY A 38 -10.93 8.38 -2.94
CA GLY A 38 -10.98 7.38 -1.89
C GLY A 38 -10.31 6.09 -2.37
N LEU A 39 -9.55 5.45 -1.49
CA LEU A 39 -9.05 4.10 -1.69
C LEU A 39 -9.64 3.19 -0.63
N PHE A 40 -10.25 2.10 -1.09
CA PHE A 40 -10.65 0.99 -0.25
C PHE A 40 -9.54 -0.07 -0.27
N HIS A 41 -9.25 -0.64 0.89
CA HIS A 41 -8.34 -1.75 1.06
C HIS A 41 -9.01 -2.84 1.88
N GLY A 42 -9.01 -4.06 1.37
CA GLY A 42 -9.47 -5.25 2.07
C GLY A 42 -8.40 -6.33 2.00
N GLU A 43 -8.10 -6.99 3.12
CA GLU A 43 -7.10 -8.04 3.19
C GLU A 43 -7.59 -9.17 4.09
N ILE A 44 -7.32 -10.41 3.67
CA ILE A 44 -7.43 -11.60 4.49
C ILE A 44 -6.06 -12.25 4.54
N ALA A 45 -5.57 -12.49 5.75
CA ALA A 45 -4.27 -13.08 5.99
C ALA A 45 -4.35 -14.23 6.98
N PHE A 46 -3.43 -15.18 6.83
CA PHE A 46 -3.24 -16.27 7.78
C PHE A 46 -1.90 -16.11 8.47
N LEU A 47 -1.92 -15.72 9.74
CA LEU A 47 -0.71 -15.58 10.55
C LEU A 47 -0.40 -16.90 11.24
N ARG A 48 0.79 -17.41 11.03
CA ARG A 48 1.35 -18.55 11.75
C ARG A 48 2.60 -18.12 12.48
N GLN A 49 2.59 -18.28 13.81
CA GLN A 49 3.73 -18.04 14.67
C GLN A 49 4.33 -19.36 15.16
N ILE A 50 5.65 -19.45 15.10
CA ILE A 50 6.42 -20.61 15.52
C ILE A 50 7.45 -20.11 16.54
N ARG A 51 7.41 -20.67 17.74
CA ARG A 51 8.46 -20.45 18.73
C ARG A 51 9.64 -21.34 18.42
N LEU A 52 10.79 -20.75 18.30
CA LEU A 52 12.07 -21.41 18.08
C LEU A 52 12.86 -21.49 19.39
N PRO A 53 13.93 -22.30 19.48
CA PRO A 53 14.82 -22.33 20.62
C PRO A 53 15.34 -20.93 20.99
N LYS A 54 15.69 -20.75 22.27
CA LYS A 54 16.18 -19.47 22.82
C LYS A 54 15.19 -18.31 22.67
N GLU A 55 13.89 -18.60 22.82
CA GLU A 55 12.80 -17.64 22.75
C GLU A 55 12.67 -16.89 21.39
N ASN A 56 13.37 -17.34 20.38
CA ASN A 56 13.21 -16.79 19.05
C ASN A 56 11.79 -17.03 18.52
N LYS A 57 11.32 -16.14 17.65
CA LYS A 57 10.00 -16.24 17.04
C LYS A 57 10.13 -16.12 15.53
N LEU A 58 9.46 -16.98 14.81
CA LEU A 58 9.28 -16.89 13.37
C LEU A 58 7.79 -16.72 13.10
N SER A 59 7.43 -15.69 12.37
CA SER A 59 6.07 -15.44 11.91
C SER A 59 6.03 -15.52 10.39
N ILE A 60 5.02 -16.19 9.86
CA ILE A 60 4.75 -16.28 8.42
C ILE A 60 3.32 -15.85 8.22
N ARG A 61 3.08 -14.92 7.29
CA ARG A 61 1.78 -14.30 7.05
C ARG A 61 1.50 -14.19 5.54
N PRO A 62 1.05 -15.28 4.88
CA PRO A 62 0.46 -15.16 3.56
C PRO A 62 -0.87 -14.40 3.62
N SER A 63 -1.15 -13.63 2.57
CA SER A 63 -2.38 -12.84 2.46
C SER A 63 -2.88 -12.76 1.02
N VAL A 64 -4.17 -12.47 0.90
CA VAL A 64 -4.82 -12.01 -0.32
C VAL A 64 -5.46 -10.67 -0.03
N TYR A 65 -5.39 -9.75 -0.98
CA TYR A 65 -5.91 -8.41 -0.77
C TYR A 65 -6.50 -7.81 -2.04
N ILE A 66 -7.36 -6.82 -1.82
CA ILE A 66 -7.95 -5.98 -2.85
C ILE A 66 -7.71 -4.51 -2.48
N VAL A 67 -7.33 -3.72 -3.46
CA VAL A 67 -7.30 -2.26 -3.36
C VAL A 67 -8.11 -1.69 -4.50
N SER A 68 -9.02 -0.78 -4.23
CA SER A 68 -9.85 -0.16 -5.26
C SER A 68 -10.07 1.31 -4.98
N GLY A 69 -9.91 2.13 -6.01
CA GLY A 69 -10.27 3.55 -5.96
C GLY A 69 -11.77 3.73 -6.12
N TYR A 70 -12.33 4.70 -5.38
CA TYR A 70 -13.73 5.07 -5.50
C TYR A 70 -13.91 6.57 -5.32
N GLY A 71 -14.83 7.13 -6.08
CA GLY A 71 -15.19 8.55 -5.99
C GLY A 71 -14.00 9.46 -6.25
N THR A 72 -13.96 10.08 -7.41
CA THR A 72 -12.94 11.07 -7.76
C THR A 72 -13.56 12.44 -7.82
N GLU A 73 -12.97 13.39 -7.10
CA GLU A 73 -13.34 14.80 -7.14
C GLU A 73 -12.13 15.60 -7.63
N ILE A 74 -12.36 16.45 -8.62
CA ILE A 74 -11.34 17.37 -9.14
C ILE A 74 -11.78 18.79 -8.82
N LYS A 75 -10.94 19.53 -8.10
CA LYS A 75 -11.16 20.93 -7.77
C LYS A 75 -10.11 21.78 -8.49
N TRP A 76 -10.58 22.87 -9.06
CA TRP A 76 -9.78 23.82 -9.77
C TRP A 76 -9.68 25.13 -8.98
N GLU A 77 -8.49 25.62 -8.76
CA GLU A 77 -8.27 26.95 -8.22
C GLU A 77 -7.51 27.76 -9.28
N LYS A 78 -8.16 28.79 -9.82
CA LYS A 78 -7.55 29.70 -10.79
C LYS A 78 -6.75 30.77 -10.06
N GLU A 79 -5.44 30.81 -10.27
CA GLU A 79 -4.69 31.98 -9.93
C GLU A 79 -5.07 33.12 -10.89
N THR A 80 -5.45 34.27 -10.33
CA THR A 80 -6.06 35.40 -11.01
C THR A 80 -5.05 36.17 -11.89
N GLN A 81 -4.55 35.53 -12.96
CA GLN A 81 -3.93 36.27 -14.06
C GLN A 81 -4.76 35.99 -15.31
N LYS A 82 -5.40 37.05 -15.77
CA LYS A 82 -6.12 37.05 -17.05
C LYS A 82 -5.10 36.95 -18.19
N ASP A 83 -5.00 35.78 -18.80
CA ASP A 83 -4.43 35.69 -20.15
C ASP A 83 -5.53 35.96 -21.16
N GLU A 84 -5.38 37.04 -21.93
CA GLU A 84 -6.39 37.53 -22.89
C GLU A 84 -6.58 36.63 -24.12
N ASN A 85 -5.82 35.56 -24.29
CA ASN A 85 -5.72 34.83 -25.57
C ASN A 85 -6.35 33.45 -25.65
N GLY A 86 -7.14 32.99 -24.72
CA GLY A 86 -7.86 31.68 -24.83
C GLY A 86 -6.97 30.43 -24.96
N SER A 87 -5.68 30.58 -25.26
CA SER A 87 -4.73 29.49 -25.48
C SER A 87 -4.41 28.69 -24.20
N ALA A 88 -4.59 29.30 -23.05
CA ALA A 88 -4.37 28.65 -21.76
C ALA A 88 -5.45 27.60 -21.45
N GLU A 89 -6.70 27.83 -21.86
CA GLU A 89 -7.81 26.90 -21.65
C GLU A 89 -7.66 25.62 -22.46
N ILE A 90 -7.25 25.72 -23.74
CA ILE A 90 -7.06 24.53 -24.61
C ILE A 90 -5.91 23.64 -24.11
N LYS A 91 -4.80 24.25 -23.69
CA LYS A 91 -3.67 23.49 -23.09
C LYS A 91 -4.06 22.84 -21.77
N LEU A 92 -4.94 23.49 -21.02
CA LEU A 92 -5.46 22.98 -19.78
C LEU A 92 -6.30 21.72 -19.99
N GLU A 93 -7.23 21.73 -20.94
CA GLU A 93 -8.07 20.56 -21.26
C GLU A 93 -7.23 19.36 -21.68
N GLN A 94 -6.23 19.54 -22.54
CA GLN A 94 -5.34 18.48 -23.00
C GLN A 94 -4.50 17.90 -21.86
N ASN A 95 -3.96 18.75 -21.00
CA ASN A 95 -3.18 18.29 -19.83
C ASN A 95 -4.06 17.60 -18.81
N MET A 96 -5.31 18.01 -18.67
CA MET A 96 -6.28 17.39 -17.76
C MET A 96 -6.68 16.00 -18.21
N GLN A 97 -6.87 15.79 -19.50
CA GLN A 97 -7.16 14.46 -20.00
C GLN A 97 -6.02 13.50 -19.63
N LYS A 98 -4.77 13.91 -19.82
CA LYS A 98 -3.60 13.11 -19.49
C LYS A 98 -3.48 12.85 -17.97
N VAL A 99 -3.68 13.87 -17.16
CA VAL A 99 -3.68 13.73 -15.69
C VAL A 99 -4.77 12.78 -15.23
N ASN A 100 -5.96 12.83 -15.84
CA ASN A 100 -7.07 11.96 -15.51
C ASN A 100 -6.80 10.50 -15.92
N GLU A 101 -6.18 10.26 -17.06
CA GLU A 101 -5.76 8.94 -17.53
C GLU A 101 -4.72 8.32 -16.57
N ASP A 102 -3.69 9.06 -16.19
CA ASP A 102 -2.67 8.62 -15.24
C ASP A 102 -3.28 8.32 -13.86
N PHE A 103 -4.26 9.09 -13.46
CA PHE A 103 -4.93 8.90 -12.17
C PHE A 103 -5.85 7.67 -12.17
N ILE A 104 -6.62 7.46 -13.22
CA ILE A 104 -7.43 6.25 -13.39
C ILE A 104 -6.54 5.01 -13.33
N ALA A 105 -5.36 5.04 -13.94
CA ALA A 105 -4.40 3.94 -13.88
C ALA A 105 -3.93 3.66 -12.44
N ARG A 106 -3.70 4.71 -11.63
CA ARG A 106 -3.24 4.57 -10.23
C ARG A 106 -4.35 4.09 -9.29
N THR A 107 -5.59 4.40 -9.60
CA THR A 107 -6.77 4.06 -8.77
C THR A 107 -7.51 2.82 -9.25
N ALA A 108 -7.02 2.17 -10.31
CA ALA A 108 -7.57 0.93 -10.80
C ALA A 108 -7.64 -0.14 -9.69
N THR A 109 -8.65 -0.97 -9.77
CA THR A 109 -8.78 -2.09 -8.83
C THR A 109 -7.60 -3.04 -9.00
N ARG A 110 -6.96 -3.37 -7.90
CA ARG A 110 -5.83 -4.28 -7.81
C ARG A 110 -6.19 -5.45 -6.92
N LEU A 111 -5.97 -6.65 -7.42
CA LEU A 111 -6.07 -7.88 -6.65
C LEU A 111 -4.66 -8.40 -6.44
N GLY A 112 -4.30 -8.73 -5.22
CA GLY A 112 -2.96 -9.16 -4.93
C GLY A 112 -2.88 -10.33 -3.96
N ILE A 113 -1.76 -11.01 -4.05
CA ILE A 113 -1.31 -11.97 -3.04
C ILE A 113 -0.04 -11.42 -2.41
N GLY A 114 0.05 -11.58 -1.10
CA GLY A 114 1.21 -11.14 -0.33
C GLY A 114 1.75 -12.24 0.56
N ALA A 115 3.00 -12.14 0.91
CA ALA A 115 3.61 -12.96 1.94
C ALA A 115 4.55 -12.09 2.79
N GLU A 116 4.46 -12.26 4.09
CA GLU A 116 5.36 -11.63 5.04
C GLU A 116 6.01 -12.72 5.89
N MET A 117 7.30 -12.60 6.09
CA MET A 117 8.08 -13.44 7.01
C MET A 117 8.82 -12.52 7.98
N GLU A 118 8.66 -12.76 9.26
CA GLU A 118 9.32 -12.01 10.32
C GLU A 118 10.07 -12.96 11.23
N TYR A 119 11.34 -12.71 11.43
CA TYR A 119 12.16 -13.37 12.45
C TYR A 119 12.50 -12.39 13.54
N ARG A 120 12.27 -12.77 14.79
CA ARG A 120 12.51 -11.98 15.98
C ARG A 120 13.40 -12.71 16.97
N HIS A 121 14.48 -12.06 17.37
CA HIS A 121 15.43 -12.53 18.38
C HIS A 121 15.36 -11.64 19.61
N PRO A 122 15.06 -12.15 20.81
CA PRO A 122 15.11 -11.37 22.04
C PRO A 122 16.57 -11.08 22.40
N ILE A 123 16.86 -9.81 22.67
CA ILE A 123 18.18 -9.35 23.15
C ILE A 123 18.13 -9.16 24.67
N HIS A 124 17.03 -8.58 25.14
CA HIS A 124 16.77 -8.31 26.56
C HIS A 124 15.27 -8.43 26.83
N SER A 125 14.85 -8.41 28.08
CA SER A 125 13.44 -8.54 28.47
C SER A 125 12.48 -7.57 27.75
N ALA A 126 12.94 -6.36 27.43
CA ALA A 126 12.17 -5.33 26.74
C ALA A 126 12.66 -5.05 25.30
N LEU A 127 13.72 -5.70 24.83
CA LEU A 127 14.34 -5.39 23.54
C LEU A 127 14.47 -6.65 22.70
N SER A 128 14.02 -6.56 21.47
CA SER A 128 14.21 -7.60 20.45
C SER A 128 14.65 -6.98 19.15
N ALA A 129 15.40 -7.71 18.36
CA ALA A 129 15.78 -7.33 17.00
C ALA A 129 15.55 -8.49 16.04
N GLY A 130 15.40 -8.18 14.78
CA GLY A 130 15.22 -9.19 13.76
C GLY A 130 15.08 -8.58 12.38
N PHE A 131 14.54 -9.36 11.47
CA PHE A 131 14.28 -8.93 10.11
C PHE A 131 12.86 -9.27 9.68
N ARG A 132 12.35 -8.49 8.74
CA ARG A 132 11.07 -8.69 8.09
C ARG A 132 11.29 -8.67 6.59
N LEU A 133 10.84 -9.72 5.93
CA LEU A 133 10.81 -9.87 4.49
C LEU A 133 9.35 -9.83 4.04
N MET A 134 9.03 -8.97 3.09
CA MET A 134 7.70 -8.85 2.50
C MET A 134 7.80 -8.97 0.99
N GLY A 135 6.82 -9.62 0.39
CA GLY A 135 6.70 -9.72 -1.05
C GLY A 135 5.25 -9.69 -1.47
N SER A 136 4.96 -9.15 -2.63
CA SER A 136 3.62 -9.12 -3.21
C SER A 136 3.65 -9.27 -4.72
N LEU A 137 2.58 -9.86 -5.26
CA LEU A 137 2.25 -9.87 -6.66
C LEU A 137 0.83 -9.33 -6.82
N GLU A 138 0.64 -8.42 -7.75
CA GLU A 138 -0.61 -7.73 -8.00
C GLU A 138 -1.03 -7.86 -9.45
N GLN A 139 -2.32 -8.05 -9.67
CA GLN A 139 -2.98 -7.89 -10.96
C GLN A 139 -3.89 -6.67 -10.89
N THR A 140 -3.74 -5.76 -11.83
CA THR A 140 -4.57 -4.57 -11.93
C THR A 140 -5.55 -4.68 -13.08
N THR A 141 -6.69 -4.01 -12.94
CA THR A 141 -7.65 -3.84 -14.05
C THR A 141 -7.21 -2.79 -15.06
N SER A 142 -6.12 -2.06 -14.79
CA SER A 142 -5.56 -1.11 -15.75
C SER A 142 -4.88 -1.81 -16.92
N PRO A 143 -5.21 -1.46 -18.16
CA PRO A 143 -4.57 -2.03 -19.33
C PRO A 143 -3.09 -1.62 -19.51
N GLN A 144 -2.66 -0.56 -18.83
CA GLN A 144 -1.29 -0.02 -18.93
C GLN A 144 -0.27 -0.80 -18.10
N SER A 145 -0.70 -1.45 -17.02
CA SER A 145 0.18 -2.22 -16.14
C SER A 145 -0.60 -3.39 -15.54
N PRO A 146 -0.82 -4.47 -16.30
CA PRO A 146 -1.69 -5.55 -15.86
C PRO A 146 -1.10 -6.38 -14.71
N LEU A 147 0.23 -6.42 -14.58
CA LEU A 147 0.93 -7.15 -13.52
C LEU A 147 1.93 -6.23 -12.83
N GLY A 148 1.95 -6.29 -11.52
CA GLY A 148 2.91 -5.60 -10.69
C GLY A 148 3.38 -6.52 -9.56
N GLY A 149 4.46 -6.14 -8.92
CA GLY A 149 4.95 -6.85 -7.76
C GLY A 149 6.08 -6.08 -7.10
N GLY A 150 6.31 -6.40 -5.86
CA GLY A 150 7.35 -5.74 -5.09
C GLY A 150 7.78 -6.58 -3.90
N GLY A 151 8.93 -6.23 -3.35
CA GLY A 151 9.45 -6.83 -2.14
C GLY A 151 10.23 -5.82 -1.32
N ASN A 152 10.27 -6.05 -0.03
CA ASN A 152 11.01 -5.24 0.92
C ASN A 152 11.67 -6.14 1.95
N LEU A 153 12.93 -5.86 2.25
CA LEU A 153 13.66 -6.43 3.38
C LEU A 153 14.00 -5.30 4.36
N SER A 154 13.59 -5.44 5.60
CA SER A 154 13.86 -4.46 6.64
C SER A 154 14.44 -5.11 7.88
N ILE A 155 15.35 -4.38 8.56
CA ILE A 155 15.79 -4.69 9.90
C ILE A 155 14.83 -3.97 10.86
N VAL A 156 14.33 -4.69 11.87
CA VAL A 156 13.32 -4.17 12.79
C VAL A 156 13.81 -4.34 14.21
N ILE A 157 13.62 -3.30 15.00
CA ILE A 157 13.89 -3.29 16.44
C ILE A 157 12.55 -3.09 17.14
N TRP A 158 12.22 -3.96 18.10
CA TRP A 158 11.05 -3.85 18.96
C TRP A 158 11.48 -3.47 20.36
N LEU A 159 10.85 -2.45 20.89
CA LEU A 159 11.03 -1.94 22.25
C LEU A 159 9.88 -2.40 23.14
#